data_ac45d65b2e909419729a083e7969742a
#
_entry.id   ac45d65b2e909419729a083e7969742a
#
_cell.length_a   1.000
_cell.length_b   1.000
_cell.length_c   1.000
_cell.angle_alpha   90.00
_cell.angle_beta   90.00
_cell.angle_gamma   90.00
#
_symmetry.space_group_name_H-M   'P 1'
#
loop_
_entity.id
_entity.type
_entity.pdbx_description
1 polymer ?
#
loop_
_entity_poly.entity_id
_entity_poly.type
_entity_poly.pdbx_seq_one_letter_code
_entity_poly.pdbx_strand_id
1 'polypeptide(L)' 'MTRDELIDNIEDEDFVIRVRPFANDDGQWSGELDISIMAFPKNPMTDEDYSQVMHFCKMMCATVPFFFFF' A
#
# COMPACT_ATOMS: atom_id res chain seq x y z
N MET A 1 -16.48 -7.07 -0.80
CA MET A 1 -15.74 -6.89 -2.07
C MET A 1 -14.86 -8.10 -2.31
N THR A 2 -14.96 -8.71 -3.48
CA THR A 2 -14.06 -9.80 -3.87
C THR A 2 -12.74 -9.24 -4.39
N ARG A 3 -11.73 -10.11 -4.51
CA ARG A 3 -10.45 -9.71 -5.10
C ARG A 3 -10.63 -9.24 -6.55
N ASP A 4 -11.47 -9.93 -7.33
CA ASP A 4 -11.70 -9.59 -8.73
C ASP A 4 -12.39 -8.22 -8.86
N GLU A 5 -13.35 -7.93 -7.99
CA GLU A 5 -14.01 -6.62 -7.97
C GLU A 5 -13.01 -5.51 -7.63
N LEU A 6 -12.09 -5.75 -6.70
CA LEU A 6 -11.06 -4.80 -6.36
C LEU A 6 -10.15 -4.53 -7.56
N ILE A 7 -9.68 -5.59 -8.22
CA ILE A 7 -8.81 -5.47 -9.40
C ILE A 7 -9.50 -4.69 -10.51
N ASP A 8 -10.79 -4.94 -10.74
CA ASP A 8 -11.56 -4.27 -11.78
C ASP A 8 -11.72 -2.77 -11.52
N ASN A 9 -11.61 -2.34 -10.26
CA ASN A 9 -11.75 -0.95 -9.87
C ASN A 9 -10.44 -0.19 -9.78
N ILE A 10 -9.29 -0.87 -9.93
CA ILE A 10 -7.97 -0.24 -9.88
C ILE A 10 -7.56 0.19 -11.29
N GLU A 11 -7.14 1.44 -11.43
CA GLU A 11 -6.71 2.04 -12.68
C GLU A 11 -5.19 2.26 -12.68
N ASP A 12 -4.63 2.51 -13.87
CA ASP A 12 -3.17 2.69 -14.02
C ASP A 12 -2.62 3.90 -13.25
N GLU A 13 -3.43 4.92 -13.02
CA GLU A 13 -3.05 6.09 -12.24
C GLU A 13 -3.10 5.89 -10.73
N ASP A 14 -3.63 4.78 -10.25
CA ASP A 14 -3.83 4.56 -8.83
C ASP A 14 -2.55 4.19 -8.10
N PHE A 15 -2.46 4.63 -6.85
CA PHE A 15 -1.47 4.15 -5.89
C PHE A 15 -2.18 3.23 -4.91
N VAL A 16 -1.56 2.10 -4.61
CA VAL A 16 -2.15 1.08 -3.74
C VAL A 16 -1.29 0.93 -2.49
N ILE A 17 -1.92 1.07 -1.34
CA ILE A 17 -1.28 0.78 -0.05
C ILE A 17 -1.72 -0.60 0.38
N ARG A 18 -0.75 -1.53 0.47
CA ARG A 18 -1.02 -2.89 0.91
C ARG A 18 -0.56 -3.05 2.34
N VAL A 19 -1.44 -3.58 3.18
CA VAL A 19 -1.12 -3.95 4.55
C VAL A 19 -1.18 -5.46 4.65
N ARG A 20 -0.07 -6.08 5.01
CA ARG A 20 0.01 -7.53 5.16
C ARG A 20 0.37 -7.87 6.60
N PRO A 21 -0.56 -8.46 7.36
CA PRO A 21 -0.24 -8.96 8.69
C PRO A 21 0.58 -10.25 8.59
N PHE A 22 1.51 -10.45 9.50
CA PHE A 22 2.26 -11.68 9.63
C PHE A 22 1.63 -12.58 10.68
N ALA A 23 1.55 -13.86 10.38
CA ALA A 23 1.01 -14.85 11.31
C ALA A 23 2.14 -15.57 12.03
N ASN A 24 1.88 -15.93 13.28
CA ASN A 24 2.72 -16.87 14.04
C ASN A 24 2.53 -18.30 13.50
N ASP A 25 3.34 -19.22 14.01
CA ASP A 25 3.26 -20.65 13.63
C ASP A 25 1.89 -21.26 13.94
N ASP A 26 1.18 -20.74 14.95
CA ASP A 26 -0.15 -21.20 15.33
C ASP A 26 -1.28 -20.53 14.51
N GLY A 27 -0.94 -19.74 13.52
CA GLY A 27 -1.89 -19.04 12.66
C GLY A 27 -2.47 -17.76 13.22
N GLN A 28 -2.08 -17.36 14.42
CA GLN A 28 -2.51 -16.08 15.01
C GLN A 28 -1.62 -14.93 14.54
N TRP A 29 -2.16 -13.72 14.58
CA TRP A 29 -1.39 -12.54 14.20
C TRP A 29 -0.23 -12.31 15.16
N SER A 30 0.97 -12.09 14.60
CA SER A 30 2.20 -11.85 15.37
C SER A 30 2.29 -10.46 15.99
N GLY A 31 1.43 -9.54 15.58
CA GLY A 31 1.54 -8.12 15.91
C GLY A 31 2.38 -7.31 14.93
N GLU A 32 2.94 -7.95 13.91
CA GLU A 32 3.76 -7.30 12.88
C GLU A 32 2.97 -7.11 11.59
N LEU A 33 3.23 -5.98 10.92
CA LEU A 33 2.62 -5.64 9.64
C LEU A 33 3.70 -5.27 8.63
N ASP A 34 3.48 -5.68 7.38
CA ASP A 34 4.21 -5.17 6.23
C ASP A 34 3.32 -4.17 5.50
N ILE A 35 3.82 -2.95 5.31
CA ILE A 35 3.13 -1.92 4.57
C ILE A 35 3.94 -1.61 3.32
N SER A 36 3.30 -1.75 2.16
CA SER A 36 3.90 -1.48 0.86
C SER A 36 3.06 -0.46 0.12
N ILE A 37 3.74 0.49 -0.52
CA ILE A 37 3.10 1.45 -1.42
C ILE A 37 3.48 1.04 -2.83
N MET A 38 2.47 0.80 -3.67
CA MET A 38 2.68 0.31 -5.02
C MET A 38 2.04 1.25 -6.03
N ALA A 39 2.71 1.44 -7.16
CA ALA A 39 2.17 2.13 -8.31
C ALA A 39 2.39 1.26 -9.55
N PHE A 40 1.60 1.49 -10.59
CA PHE A 40 1.68 0.68 -11.79
C PHE A 40 2.69 1.24 -12.78
N PRO A 41 3.36 0.37 -13.57
CA PRO A 41 4.38 0.82 -14.53
C PRO A 41 3.85 1.80 -15.59
N LYS A 42 2.56 1.71 -15.91
CA LYS A 42 1.90 2.58 -16.90
C LYS A 42 1.25 3.81 -16.29
N ASN A 43 1.64 4.17 -15.06
CA ASN A 43 1.11 5.37 -14.41
C ASN A 43 1.39 6.59 -15.30
N PRO A 44 0.35 7.38 -15.67
CA PRO A 44 0.51 8.49 -16.60
C PRO A 44 1.04 9.78 -15.99
N MET A 45 1.27 9.80 -14.68
CA MET A 45 1.71 11.01 -13.99
C MET A 45 3.11 11.42 -14.38
N THR A 46 3.38 12.73 -14.35
CA THR A 46 4.74 13.25 -14.44
C THR A 46 5.55 12.80 -13.22
N ASP A 47 6.87 12.82 -13.34
CA ASP A 47 7.74 12.44 -12.22
C ASP A 47 7.50 13.31 -10.99
N GLU A 48 7.23 14.60 -11.21
CA GLU A 48 6.95 15.53 -10.12
C GLU A 48 5.65 15.19 -9.40
N ASP A 49 4.57 14.98 -10.14
CA ASP A 49 3.28 14.61 -9.56
C ASP A 49 3.35 13.24 -8.88
N TYR A 50 4.02 12.29 -9.51
CA TYR A 50 4.24 10.97 -8.94
C TYR A 50 4.93 11.07 -7.57
N SER A 51 5.99 11.86 -7.48
CA SER A 51 6.73 12.07 -6.22
C SER A 51 5.86 12.70 -5.15
N GLN A 52 5.01 13.66 -5.52
CA GLN A 52 4.11 14.31 -4.57
C GLN A 52 3.08 13.33 -4.02
N VAL A 53 2.45 12.54 -4.89
CA VAL A 53 1.46 11.55 -4.46
C VAL A 53 2.12 10.47 -3.59
N MET A 54 3.31 10.02 -3.97
CA MET A 54 4.07 9.06 -3.17
C MET A 54 4.36 9.61 -1.78
N HIS A 55 4.70 10.90 -1.70
CA HIS A 55 4.93 11.57 -0.41
C HIS A 55 3.67 11.56 0.46
N PHE A 56 2.50 11.86 -0.11
CA PHE A 56 1.23 11.76 0.61
C PHE A 56 0.95 10.34 1.10
N CYS A 57 1.22 9.34 0.28
CA CYS A 57 1.06 7.94 0.68
C CYS A 57 1.94 7.61 1.89
N LYS A 58 3.19 8.05 1.87
CA LYS A 58 4.11 7.84 2.99
C LYS A 58 3.64 8.56 4.26
N MET A 59 3.12 9.77 4.12
CA MET A 59 2.57 10.51 5.25
C MET A 59 1.37 9.80 5.86
N MET A 60 0.45 9.30 5.05
CA MET A 60 -0.69 8.52 5.54
C MET A 60 -0.24 7.28 6.30
N CYS A 61 0.75 6.59 5.79
CA CYS A 61 1.31 5.41 6.47
C CYS A 61 1.98 5.78 7.79
N ALA A 62 2.64 6.94 7.86
CA ALA A 62 3.35 7.40 9.07
C ALA A 62 2.42 7.85 10.19
N THR A 63 1.14 8.10 9.92
CA THR A 63 0.18 8.49 10.97
C THR A 63 -0.26 7.33 11.85
N VAL A 64 0.05 6.11 11.46
CA VAL A 64 -0.38 4.91 12.19
C VAL A 64 0.75 4.47 13.12
N PRO A 65 0.51 4.42 14.45
CA PRO A 65 1.55 4.00 15.39
C PRO A 65 1.84 2.49 15.23
N PHE A 66 3.08 2.11 15.54
CA PHE A 66 3.55 0.72 15.55
C PHE A 66 3.78 0.10 14.18
N PHE A 67 4.06 0.90 13.15
CA PHE A 67 4.42 0.35 11.86
C PHE A 67 5.91 0.37 11.64
N PHE A 68 6.38 -0.72 11.03
CA PHE A 68 7.72 -0.82 10.49
C PHE A 68 7.63 -0.58 8.99
N PHE A 69 8.30 0.46 8.52
CA PHE A 69 8.40 0.74 7.10
C PHE A 69 9.67 0.08 6.56
N PHE A 70 9.51 -0.66 5.52
CA PHE A 70 10.63 -1.31 4.84
C PHE A 70 10.73 -0.80 3.41
#